data_0ebf37c1037e093eaba8b52151ae9408
#
_entry.id   0ebf37c1037e093eaba8b52151ae9408
#
_cell.length_a   1.000
_cell.length_b   1.000
_cell.length_c   1.000
_cell.angle_alpha   90.00
_cell.angle_beta   90.00
_cell.angle_gamma   90.00
#
_symmetry.space_group_name_H-M   'P 1'
#
loop_
_entity.id
_entity.type
_entity.pdbx_description
1 polymer ?
#
loop_
_entity_poly.entity_id
_entity_poly.type
_entity_poly.pdbx_seq_one_letter_code
_entity_poly.pdbx_strand_id
1 'polypeptide(L)'
;TACVIEVNSETDFVAKNETFTSFVEAVNAAALASDLQGGKDGEDIEALLAVPFEGATVKDALVEKTATIGEKLSIRRFEKVAGDVAVSYIHGGGRIGVIVAANGASDDAAREALTNIAMQVAAMNPTYISRNDISAEELAKLQEITVDAALNDPASLPKPILNKLIDKAMNSSAWSDED
;
A
#
# COMPACT_ATOMS: atom_id res chain seq x y z
N THR A 1 13.62 0.69 -9.42
CA THR A 1 12.26 1.27 -9.32
C THR A 1 11.23 0.17 -9.38
N ALA A 2 10.16 0.26 -8.61
CA ALA A 2 8.96 -0.55 -8.71
C ALA A 2 7.73 0.36 -8.82
N CYS A 3 6.67 -0.15 -9.46
CA CYS A 3 5.40 0.55 -9.62
C CYS A 3 4.25 -0.39 -9.22
N VAL A 4 3.22 0.16 -8.61
CA VAL A 4 1.94 -0.50 -8.35
C VAL A 4 0.82 0.38 -8.88
N ILE A 5 -0.20 -0.22 -9.45
CA ILE A 5 -1.37 0.47 -9.98
C ILE A 5 -2.65 -0.19 -9.46
N GLU A 6 -3.66 0.62 -9.16
CA GLU A 6 -5.00 0.16 -8.81
C GLU A 6 -5.96 0.47 -9.97
N VAL A 7 -6.47 -0.61 -10.59
CA VAL A 7 -7.50 -0.55 -11.62
C VAL A 7 -8.70 -1.35 -11.14
N ASN A 8 -9.87 -0.76 -11.15
CA ASN A 8 -11.10 -1.34 -10.63
C ASN A 8 -12.06 -1.70 -11.77
N SER A 9 -12.73 -2.84 -11.62
CA SER A 9 -13.88 -3.29 -12.40
C SER A 9 -15.12 -3.39 -11.49
N GLU A 10 -16.29 -3.66 -12.06
CA GLU A 10 -17.53 -3.76 -11.28
C GLU A 10 -17.67 -5.14 -10.60
N THR A 11 -17.14 -6.20 -11.22
CA THR A 11 -17.24 -7.57 -10.70
C THR A 11 -15.87 -8.22 -10.49
N ASP A 12 -15.84 -9.19 -9.57
CA ASP A 12 -14.66 -10.02 -9.33
C ASP A 12 -14.38 -11.04 -10.45
N PHE A 13 -15.37 -11.32 -11.30
CA PHE A 13 -15.20 -12.13 -12.51
C PHE A 13 -14.30 -11.41 -13.50
N VAL A 14 -14.58 -10.13 -13.76
CA VAL A 14 -13.75 -9.30 -14.65
C VAL A 14 -12.37 -9.07 -14.04
N ALA A 15 -12.28 -8.83 -12.75
CA ALA A 15 -11.00 -8.64 -12.07
C ALA A 15 -10.03 -9.85 -12.22
N LYS A 16 -10.55 -11.05 -12.51
CA LYS A 16 -9.77 -12.27 -12.74
C LYS A 16 -9.64 -12.63 -14.23
N ASN A 17 -10.27 -11.87 -15.11
CA ASN A 17 -10.26 -12.12 -16.55
C ASN A 17 -8.91 -11.74 -17.14
N GLU A 18 -8.35 -12.60 -18.01
CA GLU A 18 -7.04 -12.39 -18.62
C GLU A 18 -6.97 -11.10 -19.44
N THR A 19 -8.04 -10.74 -20.16
CA THR A 19 -8.10 -9.49 -20.93
C THR A 19 -7.98 -8.27 -20.02
N PHE A 20 -8.59 -8.30 -18.84
CA PHE A 20 -8.49 -7.23 -17.85
C PHE A 20 -7.10 -7.20 -17.21
N THR A 21 -6.59 -8.34 -16.73
CA THR A 21 -5.28 -8.38 -16.04
C THR A 21 -4.13 -8.00 -16.97
N SER A 22 -4.15 -8.45 -18.22
CA SER A 22 -3.16 -8.03 -19.24
C SER A 22 -3.22 -6.54 -19.53
N PHE A 23 -4.40 -5.93 -19.57
CA PHE A 23 -4.54 -4.49 -19.69
C PHE A 23 -3.95 -3.76 -18.48
N VAL A 24 -4.23 -4.22 -17.26
CA VAL A 24 -3.67 -3.66 -16.02
C VAL A 24 -2.14 -3.72 -16.03
N GLU A 25 -1.56 -4.86 -16.40
CA GLU A 25 -0.12 -5.06 -16.50
C GLU A 25 0.52 -4.10 -17.53
N ALA A 26 -0.10 -3.95 -18.70
CA ALA A 26 0.38 -3.04 -19.74
C ALA A 26 0.33 -1.58 -19.31
N VAL A 27 -0.75 -1.13 -18.65
CA VAL A 27 -0.87 0.23 -18.12
C VAL A 27 0.12 0.45 -16.98
N ASN A 28 0.34 -0.54 -16.10
CA ASN A 28 1.36 -0.47 -15.06
C ASN A 28 2.78 -0.33 -15.64
N ALA A 29 3.08 -1.05 -16.73
CA ALA A 29 4.35 -0.91 -17.43
C ALA A 29 4.52 0.49 -18.05
N ALA A 30 3.45 1.07 -18.62
CA ALA A 30 3.46 2.44 -19.13
C ALA A 30 3.68 3.46 -18.00
N ALA A 31 3.00 3.29 -16.86
CA ALA A 31 3.21 4.11 -15.67
C ALA A 31 4.66 4.01 -15.17
N LEU A 32 5.22 2.80 -15.08
CA LEU A 32 6.61 2.57 -14.67
C LEU A 32 7.61 3.27 -15.60
N ALA A 33 7.37 3.25 -16.90
CA ALA A 33 8.24 3.84 -17.92
C ALA A 33 8.12 5.38 -18.01
N SER A 34 7.06 5.98 -17.48
CA SER A 34 6.85 7.43 -17.49
C SER A 34 7.68 8.14 -16.43
N ASP A 35 7.77 9.48 -16.50
CA ASP A 35 8.38 10.31 -15.46
C ASP A 35 7.43 10.65 -14.31
N LEU A 36 6.17 10.17 -14.38
CA LEU A 36 5.15 10.40 -13.38
C LEU A 36 5.45 9.61 -12.11
N GLN A 37 5.08 10.13 -10.95
CA GLN A 37 5.29 9.47 -9.66
C GLN A 37 4.02 8.83 -9.11
N GLY A 38 2.87 9.41 -9.39
CA GLY A 38 1.60 9.01 -8.83
C GLY A 38 1.45 9.42 -7.36
N GLY A 39 0.49 8.82 -6.68
CA GLY A 39 0.22 9.05 -5.26
C GLY A 39 -1.06 8.35 -4.78
N LYS A 40 -1.19 8.25 -3.46
CA LYS A 40 -2.29 7.51 -2.81
C LYS A 40 -3.68 8.08 -3.08
N ASP A 41 -3.76 9.38 -3.34
CA ASP A 41 -5.03 10.09 -3.56
C ASP A 41 -5.33 10.29 -5.05
N GLY A 42 -4.55 9.64 -5.95
CA GLY A 42 -4.74 9.66 -7.40
C GLY A 42 -4.01 10.79 -8.10
N GLU A 43 -2.93 11.26 -7.51
CA GLU A 43 -2.02 12.22 -8.15
C GLU A 43 -1.52 11.64 -9.48
N ASP A 44 -1.29 12.51 -10.44
CA ASP A 44 -0.81 12.20 -11.80
C ASP A 44 -1.75 11.30 -12.66
N ILE A 45 -2.96 10.95 -12.22
CA ILE A 45 -3.88 10.10 -13.01
C ILE A 45 -4.23 10.74 -14.35
N GLU A 46 -4.56 12.03 -14.39
CA GLU A 46 -4.88 12.71 -15.64
C GLU A 46 -3.67 12.73 -16.61
N ALA A 47 -2.47 12.88 -16.06
CA ALA A 47 -1.24 12.80 -16.83
C ALA A 47 -0.99 11.36 -17.34
N LEU A 48 -1.22 10.34 -16.51
CA LEU A 48 -1.11 8.94 -16.90
C LEU A 48 -2.10 8.60 -18.02
N LEU A 49 -3.34 9.09 -17.95
CA LEU A 49 -4.35 8.88 -18.99
C LEU A 49 -3.93 9.48 -20.33
N ALA A 50 -3.09 10.48 -20.35
CA ALA A 50 -2.56 11.13 -21.56
C ALA A 50 -1.27 10.45 -22.09
N VAL A 51 -0.68 9.50 -21.37
CA VAL A 51 0.55 8.81 -21.80
C VAL A 51 0.27 8.03 -23.12
N PRO A 52 1.18 8.11 -24.11
CA PRO A 52 1.11 7.30 -25.32
C PRO A 52 1.07 5.79 -24.99
N PHE A 53 0.10 5.09 -25.60
CA PHE A 53 -0.15 3.69 -25.31
C PHE A 53 -0.73 3.00 -26.54
N GLU A 54 -0.05 1.97 -27.06
CA GLU A 54 -0.52 1.12 -28.19
C GLU A 54 -1.01 1.90 -29.42
N GLY A 55 -0.36 3.01 -29.75
CA GLY A 55 -0.69 3.87 -30.90
C GLY A 55 -1.78 4.93 -30.64
N ALA A 56 -2.29 4.99 -29.39
CA ALA A 56 -3.24 5.97 -28.90
C ALA A 56 -2.81 6.51 -27.53
N THR A 57 -3.71 6.63 -26.57
CA THR A 57 -3.43 6.99 -25.18
C THR A 57 -3.96 5.92 -24.22
N VAL A 58 -3.48 5.94 -22.96
CA VAL A 58 -4.02 5.08 -21.89
C VAL A 58 -5.53 5.32 -21.73
N LYS A 59 -6.00 6.56 -21.90
CA LYS A 59 -7.43 6.91 -21.84
C LYS A 59 -8.22 6.22 -22.94
N ASP A 60 -7.71 6.24 -24.17
CA ASP A 60 -8.40 5.60 -25.31
C ASP A 60 -8.47 4.09 -25.12
N ALA A 61 -7.38 3.49 -24.66
CA ALA A 61 -7.34 2.06 -24.34
C ALA A 61 -8.29 1.70 -23.19
N LEU A 62 -8.40 2.52 -22.15
CA LEU A 62 -9.36 2.32 -21.05
C LEU A 62 -10.82 2.35 -21.58
N VAL A 63 -11.15 3.28 -22.46
CA VAL A 63 -12.48 3.37 -23.09
C VAL A 63 -12.76 2.15 -23.95
N GLU A 64 -11.81 1.73 -24.77
CA GLU A 64 -11.93 0.53 -25.61
C GLU A 64 -12.14 -0.74 -24.77
N LYS A 65 -11.34 -0.92 -23.70
CA LYS A 65 -11.47 -2.08 -22.82
C LYS A 65 -12.81 -2.07 -22.06
N THR A 66 -13.25 -0.90 -21.60
CA THR A 66 -14.58 -0.73 -20.98
C THR A 66 -15.69 -1.18 -21.95
N ALA A 67 -15.63 -0.76 -23.21
CA ALA A 67 -16.61 -1.16 -24.21
C ALA A 67 -16.53 -2.66 -24.54
N THR A 68 -15.34 -3.23 -24.64
CA THR A 68 -15.14 -4.65 -25.00
C THR A 68 -15.53 -5.60 -23.86
N ILE A 69 -15.20 -5.26 -22.63
CA ILE A 69 -15.49 -6.05 -21.41
C ILE A 69 -16.97 -5.87 -20.99
N GLY A 70 -17.55 -4.70 -21.25
CA GLY A 70 -18.93 -4.39 -20.91
C GLY A 70 -19.15 -4.00 -19.45
N GLU A 71 -18.09 -3.73 -18.71
CA GLU A 71 -18.11 -3.21 -17.35
C GLU A 71 -17.35 -1.89 -17.25
N LYS A 72 -17.75 -1.02 -16.33
CA LYS A 72 -17.02 0.22 -16.05
C LYS A 72 -15.66 -0.11 -15.43
N LEU A 73 -14.61 0.30 -16.12
CA LEU A 73 -13.23 0.23 -15.62
C LEU A 73 -12.76 1.61 -15.18
N SER A 74 -11.94 1.66 -14.14
CA SER A 74 -11.32 2.91 -13.70
C SER A 74 -9.91 2.68 -13.19
N ILE A 75 -8.97 3.50 -13.64
CA ILE A 75 -7.63 3.60 -13.07
C ILE A 75 -7.75 4.58 -11.91
N ARG A 76 -7.58 4.10 -10.69
CA ARG A 76 -7.82 4.90 -9.48
C ARG A 76 -6.58 5.65 -9.03
N ARG A 77 -5.45 4.95 -8.98
CA ARG A 77 -4.16 5.49 -8.52
C ARG A 77 -3.02 4.58 -8.93
N PHE A 78 -1.83 5.13 -8.89
CA PHE A 78 -0.58 4.37 -8.98
C PHE A 78 0.47 5.05 -8.13
N GLU A 79 1.50 4.31 -7.75
CA GLU A 79 2.65 4.83 -7.02
C GLU A 79 3.93 4.17 -7.49
N LYS A 80 5.04 4.88 -7.36
CA LYS A 80 6.39 4.37 -7.63
C LYS A 80 7.27 4.52 -6.41
N VAL A 81 8.17 3.56 -6.24
CA VAL A 81 9.28 3.65 -5.31
C VAL A 81 10.59 3.37 -6.02
N ALA A 82 11.65 4.03 -5.62
CA ALA A 82 12.98 3.85 -6.16
C ALA A 82 14.01 3.66 -5.04
N GLY A 83 15.03 2.85 -5.31
CA GLY A 83 16.14 2.56 -4.40
C GLY A 83 17.16 1.71 -5.13
N ASP A 84 18.23 1.31 -4.44
CA ASP A 84 19.25 0.40 -4.97
C ASP A 84 18.63 -0.98 -5.30
N VAL A 85 17.65 -1.39 -4.52
CA VAL A 85 16.78 -2.52 -4.81
C VAL A 85 15.31 -2.11 -4.61
N ALA A 86 14.43 -2.60 -5.49
CA ALA A 86 12.99 -2.42 -5.36
C ALA A 86 12.28 -3.72 -5.78
N VAL A 87 11.24 -4.08 -5.06
CA VAL A 87 10.44 -5.29 -5.28
C VAL A 87 8.96 -4.94 -5.30
N SER A 88 8.18 -5.78 -5.96
CA SER A 88 6.72 -5.75 -5.92
C SER A 88 6.20 -7.12 -5.47
N TYR A 89 5.08 -7.11 -4.75
CA TYR A 89 4.37 -8.31 -4.32
C TYR A 89 2.87 -8.14 -4.55
N ILE A 90 2.28 -9.10 -5.22
CA ILE A 90 0.84 -9.14 -5.48
C ILE A 90 0.22 -10.29 -4.68
N HIS A 91 -0.78 -9.98 -3.87
CA HIS A 91 -1.47 -10.95 -3.03
C HIS A 91 -2.95 -11.07 -3.40
N GLY A 92 -3.51 -12.27 -3.12
CA GLY A 92 -4.94 -12.53 -3.27
C GLY A 92 -5.49 -12.37 -4.70
N GLY A 93 -4.68 -12.70 -5.71
CA GLY A 93 -5.10 -12.60 -7.12
C GLY A 93 -5.31 -11.16 -7.58
N GLY A 94 -4.45 -10.23 -7.14
CA GLY A 94 -4.50 -8.82 -7.53
C GLY A 94 -5.27 -7.93 -6.55
N ARG A 95 -5.73 -8.44 -5.42
CA ARG A 95 -6.48 -7.64 -4.44
C ARG A 95 -5.61 -6.71 -3.62
N ILE A 96 -4.36 -7.10 -3.37
CA ILE A 96 -3.38 -6.31 -2.63
C ILE A 96 -2.10 -6.25 -3.44
N GLY A 97 -1.63 -5.05 -3.74
CA GLY A 97 -0.33 -4.79 -4.34
C GLY A 97 0.56 -4.04 -3.36
N VAL A 98 1.79 -4.49 -3.21
CA VAL A 98 2.79 -3.86 -2.34
C VAL A 98 4.06 -3.63 -3.14
N ILE A 99 4.65 -2.45 -2.99
CA ILE A 99 5.98 -2.12 -3.50
C ILE A 99 6.85 -1.68 -2.34
N VAL A 100 8.09 -2.16 -2.32
CA VAL A 100 9.09 -1.81 -1.30
C VAL A 100 10.41 -1.52 -1.98
N ALA A 101 11.09 -0.48 -1.55
CA ALA A 101 12.45 -0.16 -1.99
C ALA A 101 13.37 0.06 -0.80
N ALA A 102 14.66 -0.24 -0.98
CA ALA A 102 15.68 0.02 0.01
C ALA A 102 16.98 0.49 -0.66
N ASN A 103 17.82 1.16 0.12
CA ASN A 103 19.16 1.58 -0.26
C ASN A 103 20.20 0.83 0.59
N GLY A 104 21.42 0.74 0.07
CA GLY A 104 22.57 0.17 0.77
C GLY A 104 22.91 -1.27 0.38
N ALA A 105 22.01 -2.03 -0.24
CA ALA A 105 22.28 -3.36 -0.77
C ALA A 105 21.37 -3.65 -1.97
N SER A 106 21.87 -4.43 -2.94
CA SER A 106 21.12 -4.77 -4.15
C SER A 106 21.34 -6.21 -4.61
N ASP A 107 21.90 -7.04 -3.74
CA ASP A 107 22.14 -8.46 -3.97
C ASP A 107 20.84 -9.29 -3.84
N ASP A 108 20.94 -10.58 -4.12
CA ASP A 108 19.79 -11.49 -4.06
C ASP A 108 19.25 -11.63 -2.64
N ALA A 109 20.11 -11.58 -1.62
CA ALA A 109 19.69 -11.63 -0.22
C ALA A 109 18.85 -10.39 0.18
N ALA A 110 19.27 -9.20 -0.26
CA ALA A 110 18.49 -7.97 -0.06
C ALA A 110 17.13 -8.04 -0.77
N ARG A 111 17.09 -8.58 -1.99
CA ARG A 111 15.84 -8.78 -2.73
C ARG A 111 14.90 -9.76 -2.04
N GLU A 112 15.42 -10.86 -1.55
CA GLU A 112 14.63 -11.85 -0.78
C GLU A 112 14.10 -11.24 0.52
N ALA A 113 14.92 -10.51 1.27
CA ALA A 113 14.51 -9.82 2.49
C ALA A 113 13.38 -8.81 2.21
N LEU A 114 13.50 -7.98 1.17
CA LEU A 114 12.45 -7.04 0.79
C LEU A 114 11.18 -7.73 0.33
N THR A 115 11.27 -8.88 -0.34
CA THR A 115 10.10 -9.66 -0.73
C THR A 115 9.36 -10.17 0.52
N ASN A 116 10.09 -10.64 1.53
CA ASN A 116 9.51 -11.07 2.81
C ASN A 116 8.85 -9.87 3.54
N ILE A 117 9.48 -8.70 3.52
CA ILE A 117 8.88 -7.46 4.06
C ILE A 117 7.59 -7.11 3.29
N ALA A 118 7.60 -7.18 1.95
CA ALA A 118 6.41 -6.89 1.15
C ALA A 118 5.24 -7.85 1.47
N MET A 119 5.53 -9.13 1.69
CA MET A 119 4.53 -10.11 2.16
C MET A 119 3.99 -9.75 3.55
N GLN A 120 4.87 -9.33 4.47
CA GLN A 120 4.47 -8.89 5.81
C GLN A 120 3.60 -7.62 5.76
N VAL A 121 3.97 -6.65 4.92
CA VAL A 121 3.16 -5.43 4.67
C VAL A 121 1.78 -5.81 4.14
N ALA A 122 1.68 -6.74 3.20
CA ALA A 122 0.39 -7.21 2.68
C ALA A 122 -0.48 -7.86 3.77
N ALA A 123 0.13 -8.59 4.70
CA ALA A 123 -0.58 -9.28 5.78
C ALA A 123 -1.01 -8.33 6.91
N MET A 124 -0.14 -7.39 7.30
CA MET A 124 -0.33 -6.53 8.48
C MET A 124 -1.01 -5.21 8.16
N ASN A 125 -1.00 -4.79 6.88
CA ASN A 125 -1.53 -3.50 6.42
C ASN A 125 -1.09 -2.31 7.30
N PRO A 126 0.22 -2.08 7.48
CA PRO A 126 0.73 -1.02 8.35
C PRO A 126 0.34 0.35 7.81
N THR A 127 0.03 1.27 8.71
CA THR A 127 -0.33 2.65 8.35
C THR A 127 0.91 3.52 8.12
N TYR A 128 2.03 3.19 8.76
CA TYR A 128 3.27 3.97 8.77
C TYR A 128 4.47 3.06 8.45
N ILE A 129 5.51 3.64 7.89
CA ILE A 129 6.79 2.96 7.65
C ILE A 129 7.57 2.86 8.95
N SER A 130 7.56 3.93 9.76
CA SER A 130 8.26 4.00 11.03
C SER A 130 7.46 4.78 12.08
N ARG A 131 7.83 4.64 13.35
CA ARG A 131 7.23 5.43 14.45
C ARG A 131 7.45 6.95 14.28
N ASN A 132 8.46 7.36 13.54
CA ASN A 132 8.76 8.76 13.29
C ASN A 132 7.78 9.43 12.30
N ASP A 133 7.01 8.62 11.57
CA ASP A 133 6.01 9.11 10.63
C ASP A 133 4.68 9.45 11.31
N ILE A 134 4.54 9.09 12.60
CA ILE A 134 3.35 9.37 13.39
C ILE A 134 3.51 10.75 14.05
N SER A 135 2.56 11.65 13.82
CA SER A 135 2.56 12.94 14.54
C SER A 135 2.32 12.76 16.04
N ALA A 136 2.88 13.66 16.87
CA ALA A 136 2.68 13.61 18.32
C ALA A 136 1.20 13.68 18.71
N GLU A 137 0.39 14.45 17.99
CA GLU A 137 -1.05 14.56 18.20
C GLU A 137 -1.78 13.25 17.93
N GLU A 138 -1.44 12.60 16.81
CA GLU A 138 -2.03 11.33 16.42
C GLU A 138 -1.61 10.20 17.35
N LEU A 139 -0.34 10.17 17.77
CA LEU A 139 0.15 9.22 18.76
C LEU A 139 -0.61 9.36 20.09
N ALA A 140 -0.78 10.59 20.58
CA ALA A 140 -1.54 10.86 21.81
C ALA A 140 -2.98 10.37 21.70
N LYS A 141 -3.64 10.62 20.55
CA LYS A 141 -5.00 10.14 20.28
C LYS A 141 -5.09 8.61 20.24
N LEU A 142 -4.15 7.93 19.59
CA LEU A 142 -4.09 6.47 19.55
C LEU A 142 -3.86 5.87 20.94
N GLN A 143 -3.01 6.50 21.77
CA GLN A 143 -2.79 6.11 23.15
C GLN A 143 -4.07 6.25 23.98
N GLU A 144 -4.77 7.37 23.89
CA GLU A 144 -6.06 7.58 24.58
C GLU A 144 -7.08 6.51 24.20
N ILE A 145 -7.28 6.25 22.91
CA ILE A 145 -8.20 5.24 22.42
C ILE A 145 -7.84 3.84 22.95
N THR A 146 -6.56 3.49 22.92
CA THR A 146 -6.07 2.17 23.36
C THR A 146 -6.27 1.99 24.88
N VAL A 147 -5.97 3.02 25.66
CA VAL A 147 -6.18 3.02 27.12
C VAL A 147 -7.66 2.92 27.45
N ASP A 148 -8.51 3.70 26.77
CA ASP A 148 -9.95 3.69 27.01
C ASP A 148 -10.58 2.33 26.65
N ALA A 149 -10.19 1.75 25.50
CA ALA A 149 -10.60 0.42 25.11
C ALA A 149 -10.21 -0.65 26.15
N ALA A 150 -8.97 -0.62 26.65
CA ALA A 150 -8.50 -1.55 27.68
C ALA A 150 -9.24 -1.39 29.02
N LEU A 151 -9.55 -0.16 29.42
CA LEU A 151 -10.28 0.14 30.66
C LEU A 151 -11.75 -0.29 30.60
N ASN A 152 -12.34 -0.36 29.40
CA ASN A 152 -13.74 -0.70 29.18
C ASN A 152 -13.96 -2.15 28.73
N ASP A 153 -12.87 -2.92 28.50
CA ASP A 153 -12.98 -4.35 28.16
C ASP A 153 -13.47 -5.16 29.38
N PRO A 154 -14.61 -5.89 29.27
CA PRO A 154 -15.12 -6.72 30.36
C PRO A 154 -14.18 -7.86 30.79
N ALA A 155 -13.30 -8.30 29.88
CA ALA A 155 -12.29 -9.34 30.15
C ALA A 155 -11.03 -8.79 30.82
N SER A 156 -10.90 -7.47 30.94
CA SER A 156 -9.74 -6.83 31.51
C SER A 156 -9.64 -6.99 33.03
N LEU A 157 -8.42 -6.79 33.54
CA LEU A 157 -8.14 -6.73 34.97
C LEU A 157 -8.96 -5.62 35.66
N PRO A 158 -9.22 -5.71 36.99
CA PRO A 158 -9.86 -4.66 37.73
C PRO A 158 -9.18 -3.29 37.47
N LYS A 159 -9.99 -2.25 37.21
CA LYS A 159 -9.51 -0.90 36.83
C LYS A 159 -8.32 -0.37 37.66
N PRO A 160 -8.25 -0.53 39.01
CA PRO A 160 -7.12 -0.05 39.79
C PRO A 160 -5.80 -0.77 39.46
N ILE A 161 -5.85 -2.05 39.05
CA ILE A 161 -4.67 -2.83 38.67
C ILE A 161 -4.26 -2.44 37.24
N LEU A 162 -5.24 -2.35 36.34
CA LEU A 162 -5.02 -1.98 34.96
C LEU A 162 -4.43 -0.58 34.83
N ASN A 163 -4.95 0.42 35.57
CA ASN A 163 -4.38 1.77 35.59
C ASN A 163 -2.91 1.77 36.02
N LYS A 164 -2.52 1.02 37.05
CA LYS A 164 -1.12 0.91 37.45
C LYS A 164 -0.22 0.29 36.40
N LEU A 165 -0.73 -0.69 35.64
CA LEU A 165 0.02 -1.32 34.57
C LEU A 165 0.18 -0.37 33.37
N ILE A 166 -0.89 0.35 33.03
CA ILE A 166 -0.87 1.36 31.97
C ILE A 166 0.12 2.49 32.34
N ASP A 167 0.01 3.05 33.56
CA ASP A 167 0.93 4.09 34.04
C ASP A 167 2.39 3.61 34.00
N LYS A 168 2.62 2.36 34.39
CA LYS A 168 3.96 1.78 34.33
C LYS A 168 4.46 1.62 32.89
N ALA A 169 3.62 1.16 31.98
CA ALA A 169 3.96 1.00 30.57
C ALA A 169 4.23 2.34 29.90
N MET A 170 3.35 3.33 30.11
CA MET A 170 3.48 4.67 29.53
C MET A 170 4.72 5.44 30.03
N ASN A 171 5.15 5.19 31.27
CA ASN A 171 6.32 5.84 31.89
C ASN A 171 7.59 4.97 31.84
N SER A 172 7.54 3.80 31.19
CA SER A 172 8.71 2.94 31.05
C SER A 172 9.57 3.39 29.88
N SER A 173 10.89 3.36 30.06
CA SER A 173 11.86 3.53 28.97
C SER A 173 11.91 2.34 27.98
N ALA A 174 11.04 1.35 28.15
CA ALA A 174 10.94 0.16 27.29
C ALA A 174 10.44 0.46 25.86
N TRP A 175 10.10 1.71 25.58
CA TRP A 175 9.81 2.24 24.24
C TRP A 175 10.99 3.03 23.67
N SER A 176 12.22 2.76 24.17
CA SER A 176 13.45 3.34 23.61
C SER A 176 13.74 2.79 22.22
N ASP A 177 14.38 3.59 21.39
CA ASP A 177 14.68 3.32 19.97
C ASP A 177 15.67 2.15 19.72
N GLU A 178 15.96 1.33 20.70
CA GLU A 178 16.94 0.24 20.65
C GLU A 178 16.33 -1.17 20.58
N ASP A 179 15.00 -1.32 20.51
CA ASP A 179 14.31 -2.63 20.37
C ASP A 179 13.63 -2.82 19.01
#